data_555b8246777ff614e79d622a8683328b
#
_entry.id   555b8246777ff614e79d622a8683328b
#
_cell.length_a   1.000
_cell.length_b   1.000
_cell.length_c   1.000
_cell.angle_alpha   90.00
_cell.angle_beta   90.00
_cell.angle_gamma   90.00
#
_symmetry.space_group_name_H-M   'P 1'
#
loop_
_entity.id
_entity.type
_entity.pdbx_description
1 polymer ?
#
loop_
_entity_poly.entity_id
_entity_poly.type
_entity_poly.pdbx_seq_one_letter_code
_entity_poly.pdbx_strand_id
1 'polypeptide(L)'
;MTADSRIPTSPARSAPSPYRVAAVVMIGSFMSVLDGTIINVAIPALQRHFAAPDGALPAYSTVAWTVTGYALAVAAIIPLTDWGLKRIGARWMYIGSITLFTIASVLCALSPSLAFLIVMRVVQGLCGGCIMPVGTTLVARAAGPNNLGRMMSLMGIPMLIAPVMGPILGGWLVEVASWHWVFLINLPFGAAAAGLGLFLLPRDDDRGTVRLDVPGVVLMSPGLALTLWGVSNAGGGAVITAPVVWVPLVLGLVMVAAFVRRSLHAERPLLDLTILRLRGYRNAIALAIFFQAGFTADLLLLPAYFQQVRGLGAMAAGFFIAPTGLGALITMPIASNLVDRLPAGRVVPFGMAAMFASVLALTQVGADTSLWWLGVVLTVQGLGIGGTMMPVSTAALQAVDREEVGNATTLFNIGQQVFGAVGIAIVSVLLALFLAGTDAGAAAVAGELSGSELANGLAQAADAFGRAFWMPTVSMGLALFMAFRLPMRRERATIPATS
;
A
#
# COMPACT_ATOMS: atom_id res chain seq x y z
N MET A 1 -32.51 -26.27 53.62
CA MET A 1 -31.09 -25.82 53.57
C MET A 1 -30.60 -26.07 52.18
N THR A 2 -30.80 -25.13 51.29
CA THR A 2 -30.27 -25.18 49.90
C THR A 2 -29.08 -24.23 49.85
N ALA A 3 -27.87 -24.84 49.70
CA ALA A 3 -26.60 -24.11 49.58
C ALA A 3 -26.55 -23.39 48.20
N ASP A 4 -26.62 -22.06 48.23
CA ASP A 4 -26.44 -21.18 47.09
C ASP A 4 -24.95 -21.15 46.73
N SER A 5 -24.54 -22.01 45.78
CA SER A 5 -23.19 -22.03 45.23
C SER A 5 -22.99 -20.86 44.25
N ARG A 6 -22.75 -19.67 44.75
CA ARG A 6 -22.29 -18.54 43.94
C ARG A 6 -20.85 -18.84 43.43
N ILE A 7 -20.78 -19.25 42.17
CA ILE A 7 -19.50 -19.27 41.43
C ILE A 7 -18.97 -17.84 41.41
N PRO A 8 -17.76 -17.58 41.92
CA PRO A 8 -17.19 -16.24 41.85
C PRO A 8 -16.94 -15.88 40.38
N THR A 9 -17.76 -14.99 39.83
CA THR A 9 -17.49 -14.37 38.52
C THR A 9 -16.23 -13.55 38.66
N SER A 10 -15.11 -14.07 38.10
CA SER A 10 -13.88 -13.31 37.94
C SER A 10 -14.21 -11.97 37.26
N PRO A 11 -13.69 -10.83 37.74
CA PRO A 11 -14.01 -9.54 37.16
C PRO A 11 -13.62 -9.56 35.70
N ALA A 12 -14.58 -9.41 34.80
CA ALA A 12 -14.37 -9.30 33.39
C ALA A 12 -13.40 -8.12 33.17
N ARG A 13 -12.15 -8.43 32.83
CA ARG A 13 -11.16 -7.39 32.46
C ARG A 13 -11.76 -6.58 31.35
N SER A 14 -11.94 -5.29 31.57
CA SER A 14 -12.47 -4.35 30.60
C SER A 14 -11.69 -4.49 29.28
N ALA A 15 -12.40 -4.78 28.20
CA ALA A 15 -11.79 -4.88 26.87
C ALA A 15 -11.00 -3.58 26.59
N PRO A 16 -9.78 -3.66 26.08
CA PRO A 16 -8.96 -2.46 25.83
C PRO A 16 -9.71 -1.53 24.86
N SER A 17 -9.65 -0.22 25.15
CA SER A 17 -10.31 0.78 24.30
C SER A 17 -9.82 0.67 22.85
N PRO A 18 -10.71 0.62 21.84
CA PRO A 18 -10.35 0.55 20.43
C PRO A 18 -9.36 1.64 20.01
N TYR A 19 -9.46 2.83 20.60
CA TYR A 19 -8.56 3.96 20.33
C TYR A 19 -7.11 3.69 20.77
N ARG A 20 -6.91 2.96 21.88
CA ARG A 20 -5.56 2.59 22.35
C ARG A 20 -4.92 1.59 21.39
N VAL A 21 -5.70 0.63 20.91
CA VAL A 21 -5.24 -0.33 19.89
C VAL A 21 -4.89 0.40 18.60
N ALA A 22 -5.78 1.27 18.12
CA ALA A 22 -5.55 2.06 16.91
C ALA A 22 -4.29 2.94 17.03
N ALA A 23 -4.07 3.60 18.18
CA ALA A 23 -2.88 4.43 18.39
C ALA A 23 -1.57 3.64 18.27
N VAL A 24 -1.49 2.46 18.87
CA VAL A 24 -0.31 1.58 18.75
C VAL A 24 -0.09 1.18 17.29
N VAL A 25 -1.17 0.78 16.62
CA VAL A 25 -1.11 0.33 15.22
C VAL A 25 -0.75 1.48 14.28
N MET A 26 -1.24 2.69 14.53
CA MET A 26 -0.88 3.89 13.75
C MET A 26 0.62 4.19 13.80
N ILE A 27 1.28 4.07 14.97
CA ILE A 27 2.72 4.31 15.10
C ILE A 27 3.50 3.30 14.26
N GLY A 28 3.19 2.02 14.35
CA GLY A 28 3.87 0.99 13.56
C GLY A 28 3.58 1.10 12.05
N SER A 29 2.35 1.44 11.68
CA SER A 29 1.97 1.67 10.27
C SER A 29 2.68 2.89 9.69
N PHE A 30 2.74 3.99 10.44
CA PHE A 30 3.48 5.19 10.04
C PHE A 30 4.96 4.87 9.80
N MET A 31 5.60 4.18 10.74
CA MET A 31 6.99 3.74 10.64
C MET A 31 7.21 2.90 9.37
N SER A 32 6.37 1.89 9.12
CA SER A 32 6.54 0.98 7.98
C SER A 32 6.35 1.69 6.63
N VAL A 33 5.37 2.60 6.51
CA VAL A 33 5.12 3.36 5.27
C VAL A 33 6.19 4.41 5.04
N LEU A 34 6.62 5.10 6.11
CA LEU A 34 7.71 6.07 6.07
C LEU A 34 9.01 5.41 5.56
N ASP A 35 9.37 4.25 6.15
CA ASP A 35 10.58 3.49 5.77
C ASP A 35 10.57 3.09 4.29
N GLY A 36 9.42 2.72 3.75
CA GLY A 36 9.27 2.38 2.32
C GLY A 36 9.49 3.56 1.37
N THR A 37 9.31 4.79 1.82
CA THR A 37 9.40 6.00 0.99
C THR A 37 10.66 6.82 1.20
N ILE A 38 11.17 6.86 2.43
CA ILE A 38 12.33 7.68 2.83
C ILE A 38 13.63 7.24 2.13
N ILE A 39 13.80 5.94 1.88
CA ILE A 39 15.00 5.35 1.28
C ILE A 39 15.27 5.85 -0.15
N ASN A 40 14.24 6.22 -0.91
CA ASN A 40 14.38 6.66 -2.29
C ASN A 40 15.30 7.90 -2.42
N VAL A 41 15.25 8.79 -1.44
CA VAL A 41 16.09 10.00 -1.41
C VAL A 41 17.54 9.69 -1.02
N ALA A 42 17.77 8.58 -0.32
CA ALA A 42 19.10 8.18 0.12
C ALA A 42 19.92 7.47 -0.97
N ILE A 43 19.33 7.04 -2.10
CA ILE A 43 20.03 6.27 -3.15
C ILE A 43 21.33 6.95 -3.60
N PRO A 44 21.38 8.27 -3.93
CA PRO A 44 22.65 8.90 -4.34
C PRO A 44 23.70 8.94 -3.24
N ALA A 45 23.27 9.06 -1.98
CA ALA A 45 24.19 9.03 -0.82
C ALA A 45 24.75 7.62 -0.60
N LEU A 46 23.93 6.58 -0.77
CA LEU A 46 24.36 5.18 -0.73
C LEU A 46 25.34 4.85 -1.85
N GLN A 47 25.11 5.33 -3.10
CA GLN A 47 26.07 5.17 -4.20
C GLN A 47 27.44 5.73 -3.85
N ARG A 48 27.47 6.95 -3.26
CA ARG A 48 28.73 7.59 -2.86
C ARG A 48 29.41 6.87 -1.69
N HIS A 49 28.63 6.39 -0.72
CA HIS A 49 29.18 5.70 0.45
C HIS A 49 29.79 4.33 0.11
N PHE A 50 29.14 3.58 -0.78
CA PHE A 50 29.60 2.25 -1.22
C PHE A 50 30.41 2.29 -2.52
N ALA A 51 31.00 3.45 -2.86
CA ALA A 51 31.94 3.55 -3.97
C ALA A 51 33.14 2.60 -3.76
N ALA A 52 33.62 2.03 -4.85
CA ALA A 52 34.82 1.21 -4.84
C ALA A 52 36.08 2.05 -4.50
N PRO A 53 37.17 1.43 -4.04
CA PRO A 53 38.42 2.15 -3.71
C PRO A 53 39.01 2.98 -4.86
N ASP A 54 38.70 2.62 -6.10
CA ASP A 54 39.06 3.34 -7.33
C ASP A 54 38.14 4.51 -7.67
N GLY A 55 37.13 4.78 -6.80
CA GLY A 55 36.13 5.83 -6.99
C GLY A 55 34.95 5.43 -7.88
N ALA A 56 34.89 4.20 -8.41
CA ALA A 56 33.78 3.73 -9.22
C ALA A 56 32.51 3.61 -8.35
N LEU A 57 31.43 4.29 -8.78
CA LEU A 57 30.14 4.20 -8.12
C LEU A 57 29.43 2.88 -8.48
N PRO A 58 28.78 2.20 -7.50
CA PRO A 58 27.93 1.06 -7.82
C PRO A 58 26.81 1.51 -8.76
N ALA A 59 26.44 0.64 -9.71
CA ALA A 59 25.35 0.93 -10.65
C ALA A 59 24.07 1.29 -9.89
N TYR A 60 23.33 2.29 -10.36
CA TYR A 60 22.06 2.72 -9.77
C TYR A 60 21.10 1.53 -9.57
N SER A 61 21.03 0.65 -10.58
CA SER A 61 20.20 -0.58 -10.51
C SER A 61 20.59 -1.50 -9.36
N THR A 62 21.86 -1.58 -8.99
CA THR A 62 22.32 -2.39 -7.85
C THR A 62 21.87 -1.75 -6.53
N VAL A 63 22.01 -0.44 -6.38
CA VAL A 63 21.56 0.26 -5.17
C VAL A 63 20.03 0.24 -5.07
N ALA A 64 19.32 0.34 -6.18
CA ALA A 64 17.85 0.26 -6.22
C ALA A 64 17.29 -1.08 -5.66
N TRP A 65 18.10 -2.15 -5.58
CA TRP A 65 17.73 -3.38 -4.90
C TRP A 65 17.45 -3.19 -3.40
N THR A 66 17.95 -2.13 -2.77
CA THR A 66 17.60 -1.77 -1.38
C THR A 66 16.11 -1.41 -1.25
N VAL A 67 15.49 -0.90 -2.30
CA VAL A 67 14.05 -0.59 -2.38
C VAL A 67 13.28 -1.80 -2.92
N THR A 68 13.71 -2.34 -4.05
CA THR A 68 13.02 -3.44 -4.74
C THR A 68 13.01 -4.70 -3.89
N GLY A 69 14.15 -5.08 -3.29
CA GLY A 69 14.25 -6.26 -2.41
C GLY A 69 13.33 -6.18 -1.21
N TYR A 70 13.23 -5.00 -0.60
CA TYR A 70 12.27 -4.73 0.48
C TYR A 70 10.82 -4.92 0.00
N ALA A 71 10.43 -4.30 -1.12
CA ALA A 71 9.06 -4.37 -1.63
C ALA A 71 8.64 -5.80 -2.00
N LEU A 72 9.54 -6.59 -2.63
CA LEU A 72 9.31 -7.99 -2.95
C LEU A 72 9.15 -8.85 -1.69
N ALA A 73 9.96 -8.59 -0.66
CA ALA A 73 9.88 -9.29 0.62
C ALA A 73 8.59 -8.99 1.37
N VAL A 74 8.14 -7.70 1.36
CA VAL A 74 6.83 -7.30 1.88
C VAL A 74 5.72 -8.11 1.21
N ALA A 75 5.73 -8.20 -0.11
CA ALA A 75 4.71 -8.95 -0.85
C ALA A 75 4.75 -10.46 -0.55
N ALA A 76 5.95 -11.03 -0.45
CA ALA A 76 6.15 -12.45 -0.21
C ALA A 76 5.64 -12.92 1.15
N ILE A 77 5.68 -12.07 2.19
CA ILE A 77 5.27 -12.45 3.55
C ILE A 77 3.76 -12.29 3.80
N ILE A 78 3.08 -11.39 3.08
CA ILE A 78 1.66 -11.10 3.30
C ILE A 78 0.79 -12.37 3.34
N PRO A 79 0.94 -13.37 2.45
CA PRO A 79 0.11 -14.59 2.48
C PRO A 79 0.22 -15.39 3.78
N LEU A 80 1.32 -15.26 4.51
CA LEU A 80 1.53 -15.99 5.78
C LEU A 80 0.86 -15.29 6.98
N THR A 81 0.33 -14.09 6.81
CA THR A 81 -0.18 -13.30 7.93
C THR A 81 -1.39 -13.93 8.60
N ASP A 82 -2.33 -14.51 7.85
CA ASP A 82 -3.50 -15.18 8.44
C ASP A 82 -3.12 -16.42 9.25
N TRP A 83 -2.22 -17.25 8.70
CA TRP A 83 -1.67 -18.39 9.46
C TRP A 83 -0.96 -17.92 10.74
N GLY A 84 -0.14 -16.88 10.66
CA GLY A 84 0.56 -16.30 11.79
C GLY A 84 -0.40 -15.77 12.85
N LEU A 85 -1.47 -15.08 12.44
CA LEU A 85 -2.54 -14.61 13.32
C LEU A 85 -3.21 -15.76 14.10
N LYS A 86 -3.50 -16.87 13.43
CA LYS A 86 -4.13 -18.06 14.03
C LYS A 86 -3.16 -18.87 14.92
N ARG A 87 -1.84 -18.89 14.59
CA ARG A 87 -0.84 -19.70 15.28
C ARG A 87 -0.15 -18.97 16.43
N ILE A 88 0.27 -17.73 16.20
CA ILE A 88 1.08 -16.92 17.13
C ILE A 88 0.16 -16.04 17.97
N GLY A 89 -0.98 -15.60 17.37
CA GLY A 89 -1.87 -14.59 17.90
C GLY A 89 -1.53 -13.20 17.38
N ALA A 90 -2.55 -12.34 17.27
CA ALA A 90 -2.41 -11.03 16.62
C ALA A 90 -1.48 -10.09 17.40
N ARG A 91 -1.54 -10.11 18.72
CA ARG A 91 -0.68 -9.29 19.60
C ARG A 91 0.79 -9.61 19.42
N TRP A 92 1.16 -10.88 19.58
CA TRP A 92 2.56 -11.28 19.54
C TRP A 92 3.14 -11.22 18.12
N MET A 93 2.32 -11.49 17.11
CA MET A 93 2.71 -11.32 15.73
C MET A 93 2.99 -9.85 15.42
N TYR A 94 2.15 -8.92 15.88
CA TYR A 94 2.35 -7.49 15.70
C TYR A 94 3.62 -6.98 16.40
N ILE A 95 3.76 -7.28 17.70
CA ILE A 95 4.93 -6.86 18.49
C ILE A 95 6.22 -7.47 17.94
N GLY A 96 6.19 -8.77 17.58
CA GLY A 96 7.34 -9.45 17.00
C GLY A 96 7.75 -8.86 15.65
N SER A 97 6.79 -8.57 14.77
CA SER A 97 7.05 -7.95 13.47
C SER A 97 7.70 -6.57 13.62
N ILE A 98 7.18 -5.71 14.51
CA ILE A 98 7.74 -4.39 14.76
C ILE A 98 9.13 -4.48 15.37
N THR A 99 9.34 -5.37 16.35
CA THR A 99 10.63 -5.53 17.01
C THR A 99 11.68 -6.02 16.02
N LEU A 100 11.39 -7.05 15.25
CA LEU A 100 12.29 -7.57 14.23
C LEU A 100 12.54 -6.57 13.10
N PHE A 101 11.51 -5.82 12.68
CA PHE A 101 11.66 -4.73 11.73
C PHE A 101 12.63 -3.66 12.25
N THR A 102 12.49 -3.26 13.50
CA THR A 102 13.33 -2.24 14.12
C THR A 102 14.77 -2.73 14.26
N ILE A 103 14.98 -3.99 14.65
CA ILE A 103 16.31 -4.60 14.70
C ILE A 103 16.95 -4.64 13.31
N ALA A 104 16.20 -5.10 12.29
CA ALA A 104 16.67 -5.13 10.91
C ALA A 104 17.00 -3.71 10.40
N SER A 105 16.25 -2.69 10.82
CA SER A 105 16.52 -1.30 10.49
C SER A 105 17.84 -0.81 11.08
N VAL A 106 18.13 -1.13 12.34
CA VAL A 106 19.43 -0.83 12.96
C VAL A 106 20.57 -1.55 12.23
N LEU A 107 20.36 -2.82 11.84
CA LEU A 107 21.34 -3.58 11.05
C LEU A 107 21.54 -2.99 9.65
N CYS A 108 20.50 -2.42 9.02
CA CYS A 108 20.65 -1.64 7.79
C CYS A 108 21.54 -0.41 8.02
N ALA A 109 21.35 0.33 9.10
CA ALA A 109 22.17 1.48 9.44
C ALA A 109 23.65 1.10 9.71
N LEU A 110 23.90 -0.09 10.24
CA LEU A 110 25.25 -0.59 10.56
C LEU A 110 25.88 -1.40 9.42
N SER A 111 25.31 -1.36 8.21
CA SER A 111 25.76 -2.23 7.11
C SER A 111 27.17 -1.92 6.64
N PRO A 112 28.09 -2.91 6.62
CA PRO A 112 29.47 -2.73 6.18
C PRO A 112 29.61 -2.78 4.65
N SER A 113 28.59 -3.27 3.93
CA SER A 113 28.59 -3.40 2.47
C SER A 113 27.20 -3.26 1.89
N LEU A 114 27.11 -2.87 0.59
CA LEU A 114 25.86 -2.77 -0.12
C LEU A 114 25.09 -4.11 -0.16
N ALA A 115 25.80 -5.23 -0.33
CA ALA A 115 25.18 -6.55 -0.33
C ALA A 115 24.55 -6.89 1.03
N PHE A 116 25.22 -6.57 2.12
CA PHE A 116 24.66 -6.74 3.48
C PHE A 116 23.42 -5.86 3.67
N LEU A 117 23.48 -4.59 3.22
CA LEU A 117 22.34 -3.67 3.27
C LEU A 117 21.13 -4.25 2.53
N ILE A 118 21.33 -4.76 1.30
CA ILE A 118 20.26 -5.39 0.50
C ILE A 118 19.64 -6.58 1.24
N VAL A 119 20.47 -7.47 1.82
CA VAL A 119 19.98 -8.62 2.58
C VAL A 119 19.16 -8.17 3.80
N MET A 120 19.66 -7.19 4.55
CA MET A 120 18.94 -6.66 5.71
C MET A 120 17.64 -5.94 5.31
N ARG A 121 17.59 -5.29 4.16
CA ARG A 121 16.36 -4.74 3.58
C ARG A 121 15.33 -5.82 3.24
N VAL A 122 15.75 -6.96 2.71
CA VAL A 122 14.87 -8.11 2.50
C VAL A 122 14.33 -8.63 3.83
N VAL A 123 15.17 -8.81 4.85
CA VAL A 123 14.74 -9.21 6.21
C VAL A 123 13.76 -8.20 6.79
N GLN A 124 14.06 -6.91 6.67
CA GLN A 124 13.19 -5.82 7.13
C GLN A 124 11.84 -5.85 6.41
N GLY A 125 11.82 -6.11 5.09
CA GLY A 125 10.59 -6.25 4.30
C GLY A 125 9.74 -7.45 4.73
N LEU A 126 10.33 -8.60 5.04
CA LEU A 126 9.62 -9.75 5.58
C LEU A 126 8.94 -9.43 6.93
N CYS A 127 9.56 -8.61 7.75
CA CYS A 127 8.96 -8.19 9.02
C CYS A 127 7.89 -7.10 8.79
N GLY A 128 8.18 -6.12 7.95
CA GLY A 128 7.32 -4.98 7.64
C GLY A 128 6.01 -5.36 6.97
N GLY A 129 6.03 -6.34 6.09
CA GLY A 129 4.84 -6.81 5.35
C GLY A 129 3.72 -7.38 6.23
N CYS A 130 4.04 -7.80 7.46
CA CYS A 130 3.04 -8.25 8.43
C CYS A 130 2.37 -7.10 9.19
N ILE A 131 3.02 -5.91 9.31
CA ILE A 131 2.57 -4.82 10.21
C ILE A 131 1.17 -4.33 9.83
N MET A 132 0.93 -4.04 8.55
CA MET A 132 -0.36 -3.51 8.09
C MET A 132 -1.52 -4.52 8.20
N PRO A 133 -1.43 -5.75 7.66
CA PRO A 133 -2.53 -6.72 7.75
C PRO A 133 -2.85 -7.11 9.19
N VAL A 134 -1.82 -7.34 10.01
CA VAL A 134 -2.01 -7.69 11.43
C VAL A 134 -2.58 -6.51 12.22
N GLY A 135 -2.07 -5.30 11.96
CA GLY A 135 -2.57 -4.06 12.57
C GLY A 135 -4.03 -3.80 12.23
N THR A 136 -4.41 -3.91 10.95
CA THR A 136 -5.80 -3.78 10.50
C THR A 136 -6.70 -4.81 11.17
N THR A 137 -6.24 -6.05 11.29
CA THR A 137 -6.99 -7.12 11.98
C THR A 137 -7.17 -6.82 13.48
N LEU A 138 -6.12 -6.35 14.17
CA LEU A 138 -6.20 -5.94 15.59
C LEU A 138 -7.22 -4.82 15.78
N VAL A 139 -7.16 -3.79 14.93
CA VAL A 139 -8.09 -2.65 14.99
C VAL A 139 -9.52 -3.09 14.68
N ALA A 140 -9.72 -3.91 13.66
CA ALA A 140 -11.04 -4.42 13.28
C ALA A 140 -11.69 -5.26 14.39
N ARG A 141 -10.91 -6.15 15.03
CA ARG A 141 -11.39 -6.96 16.16
C ARG A 141 -11.73 -6.11 17.39
N ALA A 142 -10.95 -5.07 17.67
CA ALA A 142 -11.16 -4.17 18.80
C ALA A 142 -12.32 -3.19 18.59
N ALA A 143 -12.52 -2.70 17.36
CA ALA A 143 -13.53 -1.70 17.02
C ALA A 143 -14.96 -2.21 17.14
N GLY A 144 -15.17 -3.49 16.80
CA GLY A 144 -16.52 -4.04 16.66
C GLY A 144 -17.27 -3.42 15.46
N PRO A 145 -18.48 -3.92 15.16
CA PRO A 145 -19.19 -3.59 13.91
C PRO A 145 -19.65 -2.13 13.80
N ASN A 146 -19.86 -1.45 14.92
CA ASN A 146 -20.44 -0.09 14.95
C ASN A 146 -19.40 1.04 14.90
N ASN A 147 -18.12 0.75 15.14
CA ASN A 147 -17.03 1.74 15.16
C ASN A 147 -15.92 1.41 14.17
N LEU A 148 -16.12 0.42 13.30
CA LEU A 148 -15.08 -0.07 12.40
C LEU A 148 -14.62 1.03 11.43
N GLY A 149 -15.53 1.76 10.80
CA GLY A 149 -15.21 2.83 9.88
C GLY A 149 -14.38 3.93 10.54
N ARG A 150 -14.81 4.36 11.75
CA ARG A 150 -14.09 5.38 12.51
C ARG A 150 -12.66 4.92 12.87
N MET A 151 -12.48 3.67 13.26
CA MET A 151 -11.15 3.14 13.56
C MET A 151 -10.30 2.96 12.30
N MET A 152 -10.91 2.54 11.19
CA MET A 152 -10.21 2.44 9.90
C MET A 152 -9.78 3.83 9.39
N SER A 153 -10.57 4.88 9.59
CA SER A 153 -10.15 6.24 9.20
C SER A 153 -8.88 6.70 9.91
N LEU A 154 -8.69 6.33 11.19
CA LEU A 154 -7.45 6.60 11.90
C LEU A 154 -6.25 5.88 11.25
N MET A 155 -6.45 4.67 10.76
CA MET A 155 -5.40 3.91 10.05
C MET A 155 -4.99 4.55 8.72
N GLY A 156 -5.87 5.33 8.10
CA GLY A 156 -5.58 6.05 6.86
C GLY A 156 -4.64 7.24 7.03
N ILE A 157 -4.60 7.85 8.22
CA ILE A 157 -3.73 9.01 8.48
C ILE A 157 -2.25 8.71 8.20
N PRO A 158 -1.65 7.65 8.74
CA PRO A 158 -0.28 7.25 8.40
C PRO A 158 -0.05 7.03 6.91
N MET A 159 -1.01 6.41 6.22
CA MET A 159 -0.90 6.10 4.80
C MET A 159 -0.87 7.35 3.91
N LEU A 160 -1.47 8.45 4.35
CA LEU A 160 -1.47 9.72 3.61
C LEU A 160 -0.26 10.60 3.96
N ILE A 161 0.11 10.64 5.23
CA ILE A 161 1.17 11.55 5.71
C ILE A 161 2.56 10.99 5.43
N ALA A 162 2.79 9.70 5.65
CA ALA A 162 4.11 9.11 5.55
C ALA A 162 4.76 9.22 4.16
N PRO A 163 4.06 9.02 3.02
CA PRO A 163 4.65 9.21 1.70
C PRO A 163 5.11 10.64 1.42
N VAL A 164 4.41 11.64 1.98
CA VAL A 164 4.80 13.05 1.85
C VAL A 164 5.98 13.39 2.75
N MET A 165 5.95 12.89 4.00
CA MET A 165 7.00 13.12 4.96
C MET A 165 8.31 12.39 4.62
N GLY A 166 8.23 11.25 3.92
CA GLY A 166 9.40 10.42 3.58
C GLY A 166 10.49 11.19 2.83
N PRO A 167 10.21 11.77 1.67
CA PRO A 167 11.19 12.56 0.93
C PRO A 167 11.70 13.78 1.70
N ILE A 168 10.83 14.46 2.46
CA ILE A 168 11.20 15.66 3.23
C ILE A 168 12.16 15.29 4.36
N LEU A 169 11.78 14.32 5.20
CA LEU A 169 12.61 13.86 6.31
C LEU A 169 13.88 13.17 5.80
N GLY A 170 13.76 12.38 4.72
CA GLY A 170 14.89 11.68 4.13
C GLY A 170 15.95 12.63 3.59
N GLY A 171 15.53 13.64 2.81
CA GLY A 171 16.44 14.67 2.32
C GLY A 171 17.13 15.42 3.46
N TRP A 172 16.35 15.89 4.43
CA TRP A 172 16.90 16.58 5.59
C TRP A 172 17.89 15.73 6.40
N LEU A 173 17.56 14.47 6.69
CA LEU A 173 18.43 13.56 7.43
C LEU A 173 19.74 13.25 6.69
N VAL A 174 19.66 13.08 5.35
CA VAL A 174 20.85 12.81 4.53
C VAL A 174 21.78 14.02 4.46
N GLU A 175 21.22 15.24 4.40
CA GLU A 175 21.97 16.48 4.31
C GLU A 175 22.59 16.89 5.65
N VAL A 176 21.82 16.85 6.75
CA VAL A 176 22.23 17.37 8.07
C VAL A 176 23.02 16.35 8.87
N ALA A 177 22.76 15.07 8.68
CA ALA A 177 23.40 14.01 9.47
C ALA A 177 24.13 13.00 8.56
N SER A 178 23.45 11.95 8.14
CA SER A 178 23.97 10.94 7.20
C SER A 178 22.86 9.99 6.76
N TRP A 179 23.10 9.19 5.70
CA TRP A 179 22.18 8.17 5.24
C TRP A 179 21.79 7.12 6.31
N HIS A 180 22.62 6.88 7.31
CA HIS A 180 22.35 5.94 8.41
C HIS A 180 21.07 6.32 9.18
N TRP A 181 20.81 7.61 9.32
CA TRP A 181 19.63 8.12 10.04
C TRP A 181 18.31 7.85 9.33
N VAL A 182 18.35 7.58 8.02
CA VAL A 182 17.17 7.12 7.28
C VAL A 182 16.62 5.80 7.85
N PHE A 183 17.49 4.98 8.40
CA PHE A 183 17.13 3.73 9.07
C PHE A 183 16.94 3.91 10.58
N LEU A 184 17.81 4.68 11.23
CA LEU A 184 17.75 4.89 12.68
C LEU A 184 16.49 5.64 13.13
N ILE A 185 15.84 6.41 12.26
CA ILE A 185 14.55 7.05 12.54
C ILE A 185 13.46 6.06 12.94
N ASN A 186 13.54 4.80 12.47
CA ASN A 186 12.60 3.75 12.83
C ASN A 186 12.76 3.28 14.30
N LEU A 187 13.90 3.48 14.92
CA LEU A 187 14.17 3.00 16.28
C LEU A 187 13.23 3.61 17.34
N PRO A 188 13.03 4.94 17.43
CA PRO A 188 12.10 5.51 18.41
C PRO A 188 10.64 5.10 18.15
N PHE A 189 10.20 5.06 16.89
CA PHE A 189 8.84 4.63 16.56
C PHE A 189 8.62 3.15 16.86
N GLY A 190 9.57 2.29 16.49
CA GLY A 190 9.50 0.86 16.75
C GLY A 190 9.53 0.53 18.25
N ALA A 191 10.42 1.17 19.01
CA ALA A 191 10.47 1.03 20.47
C ALA A 191 9.17 1.49 21.14
N ALA A 192 8.60 2.61 20.70
CA ALA A 192 7.33 3.12 21.20
C ALA A 192 6.17 2.16 20.85
N ALA A 193 6.06 1.71 19.58
CA ALA A 193 4.98 0.82 19.16
C ALA A 193 5.08 -0.56 19.83
N ALA A 194 6.27 -1.15 19.94
CA ALA A 194 6.48 -2.43 20.61
C ALA A 194 6.21 -2.30 22.14
N GLY A 195 6.78 -1.27 22.79
CA GLY A 195 6.58 -1.01 24.21
C GLY A 195 5.10 -0.77 24.55
N LEU A 196 4.43 0.16 23.86
CA LEU A 196 3.00 0.39 24.06
C LEU A 196 2.16 -0.85 23.71
N GLY A 197 2.56 -1.63 22.71
CA GLY A 197 1.92 -2.87 22.33
C GLY A 197 1.90 -3.91 23.46
N LEU A 198 2.97 -3.99 24.27
CA LEU A 198 3.04 -4.87 25.43
C LEU A 198 2.00 -4.53 26.53
N PHE A 199 1.58 -3.27 26.61
CA PHE A 199 0.64 -2.83 27.64
C PHE A 199 -0.79 -2.63 27.13
N LEU A 200 -0.95 -2.19 25.87
CA LEU A 200 -2.24 -1.71 25.34
C LEU A 200 -2.93 -2.68 24.41
N LEU A 201 -2.21 -3.63 23.76
CA LEU A 201 -2.84 -4.59 22.88
C LEU A 201 -3.54 -5.71 23.67
N PRO A 202 -4.75 -6.15 23.22
CA PRO A 202 -5.48 -7.23 23.86
C PRO A 202 -4.64 -8.52 23.88
N ARG A 203 -4.81 -9.34 24.91
CA ARG A 203 -4.19 -10.67 24.95
C ARG A 203 -4.98 -11.61 24.04
N ASP A 204 -4.25 -12.43 23.29
CA ASP A 204 -4.86 -13.47 22.44
C ASP A 204 -5.22 -14.67 23.33
N ASP A 205 -6.50 -14.91 23.52
CA ASP A 205 -6.99 -16.08 24.28
C ASP A 205 -7.16 -17.31 23.37
N ASP A 206 -7.27 -17.11 22.03
CA ASP A 206 -7.51 -18.15 21.03
C ASP A 206 -6.27 -18.45 20.17
N ARG A 207 -5.31 -19.21 20.70
CA ARG A 207 -4.21 -19.76 19.90
C ARG A 207 -4.59 -21.15 19.41
N GLY A 208 -4.72 -21.30 18.09
CA GLY A 208 -5.01 -22.57 17.46
C GLY A 208 -3.74 -23.37 17.08
N THR A 209 -3.85 -24.69 16.99
CA THR A 209 -2.82 -25.57 16.42
C THR A 209 -3.01 -25.71 14.92
N VAL A 210 -2.97 -24.59 14.19
CA VAL A 210 -3.15 -24.59 12.73
C VAL A 210 -1.85 -25.04 12.06
N ARG A 211 -1.92 -26.10 11.23
CA ARG A 211 -0.78 -26.55 10.42
C ARG A 211 -0.56 -25.61 9.26
N LEU A 212 0.71 -25.30 8.95
CA LEU A 212 1.08 -24.49 7.81
C LEU A 212 0.87 -25.28 6.51
N ASP A 213 0.18 -24.70 5.54
CA ASP A 213 0.11 -25.19 4.17
C ASP A 213 1.42 -24.86 3.44
N VAL A 214 2.47 -25.66 3.69
CA VAL A 214 3.80 -25.44 3.09
C VAL A 214 3.75 -25.38 1.57
N PRO A 215 3.04 -26.27 0.83
CA PRO A 215 2.93 -26.12 -0.62
C PRO A 215 2.21 -24.82 -1.05
N GLY A 216 1.20 -24.37 -0.29
CA GLY A 216 0.56 -23.09 -0.53
C GLY A 216 1.53 -21.91 -0.39
N VAL A 217 2.37 -21.92 0.64
CA VAL A 217 3.41 -20.88 0.85
C VAL A 217 4.43 -20.88 -0.27
N VAL A 218 4.94 -22.05 -0.67
CA VAL A 218 5.94 -22.20 -1.74
C VAL A 218 5.40 -21.71 -3.10
N LEU A 219 4.10 -21.87 -3.33
CA LEU A 219 3.48 -21.38 -4.56
C LEU A 219 3.16 -19.88 -4.49
N MET A 220 2.57 -19.40 -3.39
CA MET A 220 2.03 -18.04 -3.32
C MET A 220 3.12 -17.00 -3.06
N SER A 221 3.99 -17.19 -2.08
CA SER A 221 4.98 -16.18 -1.68
C SER A 221 6.04 -15.91 -2.76
N PRO A 222 6.74 -16.92 -3.31
CA PRO A 222 7.63 -16.69 -4.46
C PRO A 222 6.86 -16.29 -5.73
N GLY A 223 5.63 -16.83 -5.92
CA GLY A 223 4.79 -16.46 -7.06
C GLY A 223 4.46 -14.98 -7.08
N LEU A 224 4.08 -14.39 -5.94
CA LEU A 224 3.86 -12.95 -5.82
C LEU A 224 5.15 -12.16 -6.03
N ALA A 225 6.26 -12.55 -5.39
CA ALA A 225 7.53 -11.86 -5.54
C ALA A 225 8.01 -11.85 -7.01
N LEU A 226 7.95 -12.99 -7.70
CA LEU A 226 8.30 -13.09 -9.12
C LEU A 226 7.38 -12.27 -10.02
N THR A 227 6.06 -12.31 -9.77
CA THR A 227 5.10 -11.50 -10.52
C THR A 227 5.43 -10.02 -10.38
N LEU A 228 5.64 -9.55 -9.14
CA LEU A 228 5.96 -8.14 -8.86
C LEU A 228 7.33 -7.75 -9.42
N TRP A 229 8.30 -8.65 -9.38
CA TRP A 229 9.62 -8.41 -9.98
C TRP A 229 9.54 -8.24 -11.49
N GLY A 230 8.82 -9.12 -12.20
CA GLY A 230 8.60 -8.99 -13.64
C GLY A 230 7.88 -7.69 -14.00
N VAL A 231 6.82 -7.36 -13.24
CA VAL A 231 6.05 -6.10 -13.38
C VAL A 231 6.93 -4.86 -13.11
N SER A 232 7.76 -4.89 -12.07
CA SER A 232 8.66 -3.79 -11.71
C SER A 232 9.72 -3.53 -12.79
N ASN A 233 10.29 -4.59 -13.40
CA ASN A 233 11.24 -4.43 -14.50
C ASN A 233 10.60 -3.82 -15.75
N ALA A 234 9.36 -4.18 -16.08
CA ALA A 234 8.62 -3.56 -17.18
C ALA A 234 8.39 -2.05 -16.94
N GLY A 235 8.02 -1.66 -15.73
CA GLY A 235 7.86 -0.24 -15.35
C GLY A 235 9.18 0.51 -15.21
N GLY A 236 10.30 -0.18 -14.98
CA GLY A 236 11.63 0.38 -14.84
C GLY A 236 12.37 0.65 -16.16
N GLY A 237 11.68 0.57 -17.30
CA GLY A 237 12.24 0.89 -18.61
C GLY A 237 12.96 -0.29 -19.33
N ALA A 238 12.90 -1.50 -18.77
CA ALA A 238 13.36 -2.68 -19.49
C ALA A 238 12.44 -2.96 -20.69
N VAL A 239 13.03 -3.39 -21.81
CA VAL A 239 12.26 -3.79 -22.98
C VAL A 239 11.30 -4.92 -22.58
N ILE A 240 10.00 -4.76 -22.89
CA ILE A 240 8.95 -5.72 -22.47
C ILE A 240 9.26 -7.16 -22.94
N THR A 241 9.94 -7.29 -24.08
CA THR A 241 10.37 -8.59 -24.63
C THR A 241 11.61 -9.17 -23.94
N ALA A 242 12.27 -8.40 -23.07
CA ALA A 242 13.48 -8.88 -22.39
C ALA A 242 13.15 -10.04 -21.43
N PRO A 243 13.97 -11.11 -21.39
CA PRO A 243 13.74 -12.25 -20.49
C PRO A 243 13.62 -11.85 -19.01
N VAL A 244 14.28 -10.79 -18.57
CA VAL A 244 14.23 -10.26 -17.20
C VAL A 244 12.83 -9.77 -16.80
N VAL A 245 11.97 -9.44 -17.77
CA VAL A 245 10.58 -9.02 -17.55
C VAL A 245 9.65 -10.22 -17.60
N TRP A 246 9.58 -10.91 -18.71
CA TRP A 246 8.53 -11.90 -18.93
C TRP A 246 8.79 -13.25 -18.24
N VAL A 247 10.05 -13.66 -18.05
CA VAL A 247 10.35 -14.95 -17.37
C VAL A 247 9.85 -14.94 -15.94
N PRO A 248 10.23 -13.98 -15.06
CA PRO A 248 9.69 -13.94 -13.70
C PRO A 248 8.19 -13.68 -13.68
N LEU A 249 7.66 -12.86 -14.59
CA LEU A 249 6.22 -12.58 -14.68
C LEU A 249 5.41 -13.84 -14.99
N VAL A 250 5.78 -14.59 -16.03
CA VAL A 250 5.08 -15.83 -16.42
C VAL A 250 5.23 -16.90 -15.34
N LEU A 251 6.44 -17.11 -14.81
CA LEU A 251 6.67 -18.08 -13.75
C LEU A 251 5.86 -17.73 -12.49
N GLY A 252 5.87 -16.46 -12.11
CA GLY A 252 5.09 -15.98 -10.96
C GLY A 252 3.58 -16.19 -11.16
N LEU A 253 3.05 -15.82 -12.32
CA LEU A 253 1.63 -16.02 -12.65
C LEU A 253 1.23 -17.50 -12.68
N VAL A 254 2.09 -18.38 -13.21
CA VAL A 254 1.86 -19.84 -13.18
C VAL A 254 1.83 -20.37 -11.74
N MET A 255 2.74 -19.89 -10.89
CA MET A 255 2.77 -20.28 -9.48
C MET A 255 1.51 -19.78 -8.73
N VAL A 256 1.08 -18.55 -8.97
CA VAL A 256 -0.16 -17.99 -8.39
C VAL A 256 -1.39 -18.76 -8.90
N ALA A 257 -1.45 -19.09 -10.19
CA ALA A 257 -2.54 -19.89 -10.75
C ALA A 257 -2.58 -21.30 -10.16
N ALA A 258 -1.41 -21.95 -9.99
CA ALA A 258 -1.30 -23.24 -9.31
C ALA A 258 -1.74 -23.16 -7.83
N PHE A 259 -1.39 -22.05 -7.14
CA PHE A 259 -1.87 -21.79 -5.79
C PHE A 259 -3.39 -21.65 -5.75
N VAL A 260 -3.99 -20.85 -6.63
CA VAL A 260 -5.45 -20.67 -6.69
C VAL A 260 -6.15 -22.01 -6.92
N ARG A 261 -5.68 -22.82 -7.90
CA ARG A 261 -6.21 -24.14 -8.16
C ARG A 261 -6.11 -25.05 -6.94
N ARG A 262 -4.95 -25.04 -6.25
CA ARG A 262 -4.74 -25.81 -5.04
C ARG A 262 -5.67 -25.36 -3.90
N SER A 263 -5.75 -24.05 -3.66
CA SER A 263 -6.55 -23.46 -2.58
C SER A 263 -8.04 -23.80 -2.69
N LEU A 264 -8.55 -23.96 -3.91
CA LEU A 264 -9.94 -24.36 -4.17
C LEU A 264 -10.23 -25.85 -3.86
N HIS A 265 -9.19 -26.69 -3.75
CA HIS A 265 -9.32 -28.14 -3.55
C HIS A 265 -8.70 -28.63 -2.24
N ALA A 266 -7.93 -27.81 -1.54
CA ALA A 266 -7.27 -28.18 -0.30
C ALA A 266 -8.25 -28.14 0.87
N GLU A 267 -8.21 -29.13 1.76
CA GLU A 267 -9.03 -29.15 2.98
C GLU A 267 -8.70 -27.99 3.94
N ARG A 268 -7.44 -27.56 3.95
CA ARG A 268 -6.94 -26.48 4.80
C ARG A 268 -5.98 -25.58 4.00
N PRO A 269 -6.51 -24.73 3.12
CA PRO A 269 -5.68 -23.86 2.31
C PRO A 269 -4.99 -22.78 3.16
N LEU A 270 -3.85 -22.27 2.68
CA LEU A 270 -3.16 -21.12 3.28
C LEU A 270 -4.07 -19.90 3.36
N LEU A 271 -4.85 -19.67 2.30
CA LEU A 271 -5.86 -18.62 2.19
C LEU A 271 -7.16 -19.25 1.71
N ASP A 272 -8.23 -19.03 2.43
CA ASP A 272 -9.54 -19.49 2.03
C ASP A 272 -10.16 -18.53 1.00
N LEU A 273 -10.17 -18.97 -0.26
CA LEU A 273 -10.74 -18.22 -1.36
C LEU A 273 -12.27 -18.29 -1.42
N THR A 274 -12.91 -19.11 -0.60
CA THR A 274 -14.38 -19.22 -0.56
C THR A 274 -15.04 -17.93 -0.10
N ILE A 275 -14.33 -17.10 0.66
CA ILE A 275 -14.75 -15.76 1.06
C ILE A 275 -15.11 -14.86 -0.15
N LEU A 276 -14.54 -15.11 -1.33
CA LEU A 276 -14.89 -14.42 -2.58
C LEU A 276 -16.30 -14.78 -3.09
N ARG A 277 -16.96 -15.81 -2.55
CA ARG A 277 -18.37 -16.12 -2.83
C ARG A 277 -19.31 -15.13 -2.14
N LEU A 278 -18.89 -14.49 -1.06
CA LEU A 278 -19.63 -13.44 -0.39
C LEU A 278 -19.71 -12.22 -1.31
N ARG A 279 -20.92 -11.88 -1.80
CA ARG A 279 -21.11 -10.79 -2.78
C ARG A 279 -20.61 -9.45 -2.27
N GLY A 280 -20.83 -9.15 -0.98
CA GLY A 280 -20.37 -7.90 -0.35
C GLY A 280 -18.85 -7.78 -0.38
N TYR A 281 -18.13 -8.81 0.05
CA TYR A 281 -16.67 -8.86 0.05
C TYR A 281 -16.09 -8.82 -1.37
N ARG A 282 -16.62 -9.66 -2.29
CA ARG A 282 -16.17 -9.71 -3.69
C ARG A 282 -16.28 -8.35 -4.40
N ASN A 283 -17.39 -7.65 -4.20
CA ASN A 283 -17.56 -6.34 -4.83
C ASN A 283 -16.65 -5.28 -4.21
N ALA A 284 -16.42 -5.33 -2.91
CA ALA A 284 -15.52 -4.42 -2.21
C ALA A 284 -14.04 -4.65 -2.64
N ILE A 285 -13.59 -5.90 -2.73
CA ILE A 285 -12.21 -6.20 -3.18
C ILE A 285 -12.05 -5.87 -4.67
N ALA A 286 -13.04 -6.14 -5.53
CA ALA A 286 -13.00 -5.78 -6.95
C ALA A 286 -12.87 -4.26 -7.13
N LEU A 287 -13.61 -3.46 -6.35
CA LEU A 287 -13.46 -2.01 -6.33
C LEU A 287 -12.05 -1.63 -5.86
N ALA A 288 -11.59 -2.21 -4.75
CA ALA A 288 -10.30 -1.87 -4.15
C ALA A 288 -9.11 -2.11 -5.10
N ILE A 289 -9.12 -3.20 -5.88
CA ILE A 289 -8.03 -3.51 -6.81
C ILE A 289 -7.99 -2.53 -8.00
N PHE A 290 -9.14 -2.16 -8.58
CA PHE A 290 -9.18 -1.14 -9.63
C PHE A 290 -8.83 0.24 -9.09
N PHE A 291 -9.34 0.61 -7.93
CA PHE A 291 -8.96 1.85 -7.25
C PHE A 291 -7.44 1.89 -7.02
N GLN A 292 -6.85 0.82 -6.47
CA GLN A 292 -5.43 0.77 -6.16
C GLN A 292 -4.55 0.89 -7.41
N ALA A 293 -4.91 0.20 -8.51
CA ALA A 293 -4.18 0.30 -9.76
C ALA A 293 -4.17 1.73 -10.32
N GLY A 294 -5.34 2.39 -10.35
CA GLY A 294 -5.43 3.78 -10.80
C GLY A 294 -4.75 4.76 -9.85
N PHE A 295 -4.90 4.57 -8.53
CA PHE A 295 -4.30 5.44 -7.52
C PHE A 295 -2.77 5.43 -7.55
N THR A 296 -2.15 4.25 -7.66
CA THR A 296 -0.68 4.15 -7.73
C THR A 296 -0.12 4.64 -9.06
N ALA A 297 -0.85 4.46 -10.15
CA ALA A 297 -0.51 5.04 -11.45
C ALA A 297 -0.52 6.58 -11.41
N ASP A 298 -1.54 7.16 -10.80
CA ASP A 298 -1.66 8.60 -10.61
C ASP A 298 -0.57 9.16 -9.68
N LEU A 299 -0.26 8.45 -8.60
CA LEU A 299 0.81 8.79 -7.66
C LEU A 299 2.20 8.84 -8.34
N LEU A 300 2.40 8.10 -9.43
CA LEU A 300 3.60 8.17 -10.26
C LEU A 300 3.54 9.33 -11.26
N LEU A 301 2.41 9.50 -11.97
CA LEU A 301 2.29 10.47 -13.05
C LEU A 301 2.33 11.91 -12.57
N LEU A 302 1.65 12.23 -11.45
CA LEU A 302 1.54 13.61 -10.97
C LEU A 302 2.89 14.26 -10.63
N PRO A 303 3.76 13.65 -9.79
CA PRO A 303 5.07 14.22 -9.53
C PRO A 303 5.94 14.31 -10.79
N ALA A 304 5.85 13.30 -11.67
CA ALA A 304 6.60 13.28 -12.92
C ALA A 304 6.17 14.43 -13.85
N TYR A 305 4.86 14.68 -14.00
CA TYR A 305 4.34 15.80 -14.77
C TYR A 305 4.85 17.14 -14.21
N PHE A 306 4.75 17.37 -12.90
CA PHE A 306 5.21 18.61 -12.29
C PHE A 306 6.72 18.82 -12.45
N GLN A 307 7.52 17.78 -12.38
CA GLN A 307 8.97 17.87 -12.50
C GLN A 307 9.44 17.94 -13.96
N GLN A 308 8.93 17.11 -14.84
CA GLN A 308 9.43 16.95 -16.21
C GLN A 308 8.79 17.94 -17.19
N VAL A 309 7.51 18.27 -17.03
CA VAL A 309 6.78 19.20 -17.94
C VAL A 309 6.79 20.61 -17.39
N ARG A 310 6.54 20.77 -16.08
CA ARG A 310 6.45 22.10 -15.46
C ARG A 310 7.79 22.61 -14.93
N GLY A 311 8.86 21.80 -15.00
CA GLY A 311 10.19 22.18 -14.54
C GLY A 311 10.30 22.48 -13.05
N LEU A 312 9.34 22.02 -12.22
CA LEU A 312 9.32 22.28 -10.80
C LEU A 312 10.30 21.34 -10.08
N GLY A 313 11.04 21.85 -9.11
CA GLY A 313 11.83 21.01 -8.23
C GLY A 313 10.93 20.07 -7.39
N ALA A 314 11.48 18.99 -6.89
CA ALA A 314 10.74 17.96 -6.13
C ALA A 314 9.95 18.53 -4.95
N MET A 315 10.50 19.50 -4.22
CA MET A 315 9.83 20.18 -3.11
C MET A 315 8.59 20.97 -3.59
N ALA A 316 8.72 21.75 -4.67
CA ALA A 316 7.62 22.51 -5.23
C ALA A 316 6.52 21.59 -5.78
N ALA A 317 6.89 20.51 -6.48
CA ALA A 317 5.95 19.49 -6.94
C ALA A 317 5.15 18.90 -5.76
N GLY A 318 5.81 18.59 -4.65
CA GLY A 318 5.16 18.13 -3.42
C GLY A 318 4.14 19.12 -2.86
N PHE A 319 4.47 20.43 -2.86
CA PHE A 319 3.55 21.49 -2.44
C PHE A 319 2.28 21.56 -3.32
N PHE A 320 2.43 21.40 -4.63
CA PHE A 320 1.29 21.41 -5.55
C PHE A 320 0.41 20.15 -5.43
N ILE A 321 0.97 19.04 -4.94
CA ILE A 321 0.22 17.81 -4.66
C ILE A 321 -0.43 17.82 -3.27
N ALA A 322 0.04 18.65 -2.33
CA ALA A 322 -0.46 18.71 -0.96
C ALA A 322 -1.98 18.89 -0.82
N PRO A 323 -2.71 19.65 -1.70
CA PRO A 323 -4.17 19.74 -1.67
C PRO A 323 -4.87 18.38 -1.72
N THR A 324 -4.29 17.39 -2.43
CA THR A 324 -4.82 16.01 -2.45
C THR A 324 -4.79 15.38 -1.05
N GLY A 325 -3.70 15.53 -0.33
CA GLY A 325 -3.60 15.04 1.05
C GLY A 325 -4.57 15.72 2.01
N LEU A 326 -4.71 17.05 1.90
CA LEU A 326 -5.63 17.83 2.73
C LEU A 326 -7.09 17.44 2.47
N GLY A 327 -7.50 17.31 1.20
CA GLY A 327 -8.83 16.84 0.84
C GLY A 327 -9.15 15.46 1.42
N ALA A 328 -8.20 14.53 1.32
CA ALA A 328 -8.35 13.18 1.87
C ALA A 328 -8.45 13.17 3.40
N LEU A 329 -7.63 13.95 4.11
CA LEU A 329 -7.67 14.07 5.57
C LEU A 329 -9.01 14.60 6.08
N ILE A 330 -9.65 15.52 5.35
CA ILE A 330 -10.96 16.08 5.70
C ILE A 330 -12.06 15.05 5.45
N THR A 331 -12.06 14.40 4.30
CA THR A 331 -13.19 13.54 3.89
C THR A 331 -13.12 12.16 4.51
N MET A 332 -11.93 11.62 4.78
CA MET A 332 -11.75 10.27 5.30
C MET A 332 -12.52 10.00 6.61
N PRO A 333 -12.41 10.83 7.67
CA PRO A 333 -13.16 10.60 8.90
C PRO A 333 -14.67 10.78 8.69
N ILE A 334 -15.10 11.70 7.83
CA ILE A 334 -16.51 11.95 7.52
C ILE A 334 -17.12 10.73 6.83
N ALA A 335 -16.50 10.27 5.74
CA ALA A 335 -16.98 9.15 4.94
C ALA A 335 -16.95 7.83 5.73
N SER A 336 -15.91 7.60 6.53
CA SER A 336 -15.79 6.40 7.35
C SER A 336 -16.82 6.35 8.49
N ASN A 337 -17.09 7.49 9.16
CA ASN A 337 -18.17 7.58 10.12
C ASN A 337 -19.55 7.38 9.46
N LEU A 338 -19.68 7.83 8.21
CA LEU A 338 -20.93 7.70 7.47
C LEU A 338 -21.20 6.23 7.08
N VAL A 339 -20.16 5.45 6.74
CA VAL A 339 -20.26 4.00 6.46
C VAL A 339 -20.59 3.19 7.73
N ASP A 340 -20.26 3.69 8.92
CA ASP A 340 -20.71 3.08 10.17
C ASP A 340 -22.23 3.23 10.38
N ARG A 341 -22.86 4.23 9.76
CA ARG A 341 -24.30 4.53 9.89
C ARG A 341 -25.11 4.14 8.67
N LEU A 342 -24.55 4.34 7.47
CA LEU A 342 -25.20 4.07 6.17
C LEU A 342 -24.53 2.90 5.47
N PRO A 343 -25.23 2.19 4.57
CA PRO A 343 -24.62 1.19 3.71
C PRO A 343 -23.50 1.79 2.83
N ALA A 344 -22.40 1.07 2.64
CA ALA A 344 -21.27 1.52 1.84
C ALA A 344 -21.66 1.90 0.40
N GLY A 345 -22.64 1.19 -0.19
CA GLY A 345 -23.16 1.51 -1.52
C GLY A 345 -23.84 2.87 -1.65
N ARG A 346 -24.09 3.59 -0.54
CA ARG A 346 -24.58 4.98 -0.56
C ARG A 346 -23.48 6.01 -0.37
N VAL A 347 -22.35 5.63 0.17
CA VAL A 347 -21.25 6.57 0.53
C VAL A 347 -20.15 6.51 -0.49
N VAL A 348 -19.64 5.31 -0.78
CA VAL A 348 -18.47 5.08 -1.63
C VAL A 348 -18.63 5.62 -3.07
N PRO A 349 -19.81 5.51 -3.74
CA PRO A 349 -19.96 6.03 -5.10
C PRO A 349 -19.69 7.52 -5.25
N PHE A 350 -19.98 8.34 -4.22
CA PHE A 350 -19.68 9.78 -4.26
C PHE A 350 -18.19 10.06 -4.20
N GLY A 351 -17.45 9.36 -3.34
CA GLY A 351 -16.00 9.45 -3.29
C GLY A 351 -15.36 8.99 -4.61
N MET A 352 -15.82 7.85 -5.15
CA MET A 352 -15.35 7.35 -6.44
C MET A 352 -15.67 8.27 -7.61
N ALA A 353 -16.85 8.89 -7.63
CA ALA A 353 -17.22 9.85 -8.67
C ALA A 353 -16.31 11.09 -8.63
N ALA A 354 -16.00 11.60 -7.45
CA ALA A 354 -15.06 12.72 -7.28
C ALA A 354 -13.65 12.32 -7.77
N MET A 355 -13.17 11.13 -7.41
CA MET A 355 -11.87 10.61 -7.84
C MET A 355 -11.85 10.43 -9.37
N PHE A 356 -12.86 9.80 -9.95
CA PHE A 356 -12.98 9.61 -11.40
C PHE A 356 -13.00 10.95 -12.16
N ALA A 357 -13.83 11.92 -11.71
CA ALA A 357 -13.94 13.23 -12.33
C ALA A 357 -12.61 13.99 -12.30
N SER A 358 -11.87 13.94 -11.19
CA SER A 358 -10.59 14.61 -11.07
C SER A 358 -9.52 13.98 -11.98
N VAL A 359 -9.40 12.67 -12.00
CA VAL A 359 -8.44 11.97 -12.87
C VAL A 359 -8.79 12.14 -14.34
N LEU A 360 -10.09 12.16 -14.68
CA LEU A 360 -10.57 12.49 -16.04
C LEU A 360 -10.18 13.93 -16.41
N ALA A 361 -10.28 14.89 -15.50
CA ALA A 361 -9.82 16.26 -15.73
C ALA A 361 -8.31 16.33 -15.99
N LEU A 362 -7.51 15.49 -15.33
CA LEU A 362 -6.06 15.39 -15.55
C LEU A 362 -5.68 14.85 -16.93
N THR A 363 -6.58 14.21 -17.66
CA THR A 363 -6.33 13.84 -19.08
C THR A 363 -6.20 15.06 -20.02
N GLN A 364 -6.61 16.24 -19.56
CA GLN A 364 -6.58 17.49 -20.31
C GLN A 364 -5.42 18.39 -19.89
N VAL A 365 -4.42 17.88 -19.16
CA VAL A 365 -3.27 18.68 -18.73
C VAL A 365 -2.40 19.08 -19.93
N GLY A 366 -1.98 20.34 -19.96
CA GLY A 366 -1.07 20.92 -20.94
C GLY A 366 0.14 21.55 -20.26
N ALA A 367 1.13 21.98 -21.04
CA ALA A 367 2.32 22.65 -20.51
C ALA A 367 1.97 23.96 -19.75
N ASP A 368 0.91 24.65 -20.16
CA ASP A 368 0.49 25.95 -19.61
C ASP A 368 -0.77 25.85 -18.72
N THR A 369 -1.18 24.64 -18.33
CA THR A 369 -2.37 24.47 -17.48
C THR A 369 -2.23 25.28 -16.20
N SER A 370 -3.27 26.05 -15.85
CA SER A 370 -3.29 26.89 -14.65
C SER A 370 -3.04 26.09 -13.38
N LEU A 371 -2.06 26.51 -12.58
CA LEU A 371 -1.76 25.88 -11.28
C LEU A 371 -2.94 25.98 -10.31
N TRP A 372 -3.74 27.03 -10.41
CA TRP A 372 -4.98 27.15 -9.63
C TRP A 372 -6.00 26.07 -10.00
N TRP A 373 -6.20 25.85 -11.31
CA TRP A 373 -7.09 24.80 -11.78
C TRP A 373 -6.62 23.41 -11.31
N LEU A 374 -5.30 23.14 -11.43
CA LEU A 374 -4.71 21.90 -10.89
C LEU A 374 -4.95 21.78 -9.38
N GLY A 375 -4.80 22.85 -8.62
CA GLY A 375 -5.08 22.87 -7.18
C GLY A 375 -6.53 22.48 -6.85
N VAL A 376 -7.50 22.97 -7.62
CA VAL A 376 -8.92 22.59 -7.47
C VAL A 376 -9.13 21.11 -7.80
N VAL A 377 -8.60 20.65 -8.96
CA VAL A 377 -8.71 19.26 -9.39
C VAL A 377 -8.09 18.31 -8.35
N LEU A 378 -6.91 18.63 -7.83
CA LEU A 378 -6.22 17.82 -6.83
C LEU A 378 -6.93 17.85 -5.47
N THR A 379 -7.59 18.95 -5.11
CA THR A 379 -8.45 18.98 -3.91
C THR A 379 -9.65 18.04 -4.07
N VAL A 380 -10.34 18.07 -5.22
CA VAL A 380 -11.44 17.15 -5.54
C VAL A 380 -10.96 15.70 -5.52
N GLN A 381 -9.78 15.45 -6.06
CA GLN A 381 -9.13 14.13 -6.01
C GLN A 381 -8.94 13.66 -4.56
N GLY A 382 -8.42 14.52 -3.70
CA GLY A 382 -8.24 14.22 -2.29
C GLY A 382 -9.55 13.90 -1.58
N LEU A 383 -10.61 14.70 -1.82
CA LEU A 383 -11.95 14.41 -1.32
C LEU A 383 -12.42 13.02 -1.77
N GLY A 384 -12.14 12.64 -3.02
CA GLY A 384 -12.43 11.33 -3.58
C GLY A 384 -11.67 10.19 -2.89
N ILE A 385 -10.36 10.35 -2.68
CA ILE A 385 -9.50 9.37 -1.97
C ILE A 385 -10.04 9.12 -0.57
N GLY A 386 -10.28 10.17 0.21
CA GLY A 386 -10.81 10.06 1.57
C GLY A 386 -12.18 9.43 1.64
N GLY A 387 -13.04 9.72 0.64
CA GLY A 387 -14.38 9.13 0.49
C GLY A 387 -14.39 7.68 0.05
N THR A 388 -13.26 7.12 -0.39
CA THR A 388 -13.20 5.77 -0.99
C THR A 388 -12.31 4.82 -0.21
N MET A 389 -11.05 5.16 0.03
CA MET A 389 -10.01 4.25 0.48
C MET A 389 -10.38 3.47 1.76
N MET A 390 -10.69 4.19 2.84
CA MET A 390 -11.05 3.56 4.12
C MET A 390 -12.49 3.04 4.16
N PRO A 391 -13.51 3.73 3.60
CA PRO A 391 -14.85 3.20 3.47
C PRO A 391 -14.94 1.85 2.74
N VAL A 392 -14.14 1.63 1.68
CA VAL A 392 -14.11 0.35 0.95
C VAL A 392 -13.51 -0.76 1.80
N SER A 393 -12.39 -0.49 2.49
CA SER A 393 -11.79 -1.45 3.43
C SER A 393 -12.77 -1.81 4.55
N THR A 394 -13.47 -0.81 5.11
CA THR A 394 -14.52 -1.02 6.12
C THR A 394 -15.65 -1.90 5.58
N ALA A 395 -16.13 -1.62 4.35
CA ALA A 395 -17.18 -2.41 3.72
C ALA A 395 -16.77 -3.86 3.48
N ALA A 396 -15.51 -4.09 3.06
CA ALA A 396 -14.97 -5.44 2.88
C ALA A 396 -14.97 -6.22 4.20
N LEU A 397 -14.49 -5.60 5.28
CA LEU A 397 -14.40 -6.26 6.59
C LEU A 397 -15.75 -6.42 7.29
N GLN A 398 -16.75 -5.55 7.01
CA GLN A 398 -18.12 -5.70 7.52
C GLN A 398 -18.89 -6.84 6.82
N ALA A 399 -18.43 -7.28 5.65
CA ALA A 399 -19.08 -8.35 4.89
C ALA A 399 -18.66 -9.76 5.34
N VAL A 400 -17.76 -9.90 6.32
CA VAL A 400 -17.19 -11.16 6.78
C VAL A 400 -17.36 -11.32 8.29
N ASP A 401 -17.34 -12.57 8.76
CA ASP A 401 -17.39 -12.89 10.18
C ASP A 401 -16.06 -12.57 10.89
N ARG A 402 -16.10 -12.38 12.21
CA ARG A 402 -14.91 -12.04 13.01
C ARG A 402 -13.74 -13.02 12.85
N GLU A 403 -14.04 -14.29 12.68
CA GLU A 403 -13.05 -15.34 12.51
C GLU A 403 -12.32 -15.23 11.17
N GLU A 404 -13.01 -14.75 10.14
CA GLU A 404 -12.51 -14.58 8.77
C GLU A 404 -11.80 -13.23 8.51
N VAL A 405 -11.83 -12.29 9.46
CA VAL A 405 -11.21 -10.96 9.29
C VAL A 405 -9.73 -11.05 8.93
N GLY A 406 -8.98 -12.01 9.50
CA GLY A 406 -7.56 -12.22 9.17
C GLY A 406 -7.37 -12.62 7.72
N ASN A 407 -8.11 -13.62 7.24
CA ASN A 407 -8.11 -14.08 5.86
C ASN A 407 -8.55 -12.99 4.89
N ALA A 408 -9.64 -12.28 5.21
CA ALA A 408 -10.15 -11.16 4.42
C ALA A 408 -9.13 -10.04 4.29
N THR A 409 -8.51 -9.63 5.40
CA THR A 409 -7.48 -8.58 5.40
C THR A 409 -6.27 -8.99 4.56
N THR A 410 -5.83 -10.25 4.69
CA THR A 410 -4.70 -10.77 3.92
C THR A 410 -4.97 -10.75 2.42
N LEU A 411 -6.12 -11.27 1.98
CA LEU A 411 -6.52 -11.24 0.56
C LEU A 411 -6.68 -9.81 0.03
N PHE A 412 -7.24 -8.91 0.83
CA PHE A 412 -7.40 -7.50 0.47
C PHE A 412 -6.04 -6.84 0.25
N ASN A 413 -5.07 -7.05 1.15
CA ASN A 413 -3.72 -6.49 1.01
C ASN A 413 -2.95 -7.08 -0.17
N ILE A 414 -3.06 -8.40 -0.43
CA ILE A 414 -2.47 -9.03 -1.61
C ILE A 414 -3.03 -8.40 -2.88
N GLY A 415 -4.36 -8.25 -2.97
CA GLY A 415 -5.01 -7.59 -4.10
C GLY A 415 -4.47 -6.18 -4.34
N GLN A 416 -4.42 -5.36 -3.29
CA GLN A 416 -3.87 -4.00 -3.39
C GLN A 416 -2.40 -3.98 -3.83
N GLN A 417 -1.55 -4.85 -3.26
CA GLN A 417 -0.14 -4.90 -3.60
C GLN A 417 0.09 -5.27 -5.07
N VAL A 418 -0.58 -6.32 -5.54
CA VAL A 418 -0.43 -6.79 -6.93
C VAL A 418 -0.96 -5.76 -7.92
N PHE A 419 -2.19 -5.29 -7.73
CA PHE A 419 -2.80 -4.35 -8.66
C PHE A 419 -2.21 -2.95 -8.59
N GLY A 420 -1.67 -2.55 -7.45
CA GLY A 420 -0.87 -1.34 -7.34
C GLY A 420 0.38 -1.39 -8.21
N ALA A 421 1.13 -2.48 -8.15
CA ALA A 421 2.31 -2.68 -8.99
C ALA A 421 1.95 -2.77 -10.48
N VAL A 422 0.88 -3.49 -10.81
CA VAL A 422 0.36 -3.56 -12.20
C VAL A 422 -0.01 -2.17 -12.72
N GLY A 423 -0.66 -1.34 -11.91
CA GLY A 423 -0.99 0.05 -12.27
C GLY A 423 0.24 0.88 -12.63
N ILE A 424 1.26 0.84 -11.77
CA ILE A 424 2.54 1.52 -12.01
C ILE A 424 3.19 1.02 -13.31
N ALA A 425 3.27 -0.29 -13.51
CA ALA A 425 3.93 -0.85 -14.69
C ALA A 425 3.22 -0.47 -15.99
N ILE A 426 1.89 -0.61 -16.05
CA ILE A 426 1.12 -0.26 -17.25
C ILE A 426 1.29 1.23 -17.57
N VAL A 427 1.17 2.11 -16.57
CA VAL A 427 1.28 3.55 -16.84
C VAL A 427 2.69 3.97 -17.21
N SER A 428 3.73 3.36 -16.62
CA SER A 428 5.13 3.63 -16.99
C SER A 428 5.42 3.26 -18.43
N VAL A 429 4.94 2.07 -18.86
CA VAL A 429 5.09 1.61 -20.26
C VAL A 429 4.31 2.51 -21.21
N LEU A 430 3.07 2.87 -20.89
CA LEU A 430 2.26 3.76 -21.73
C LEU A 430 2.92 5.14 -21.85
N LEU A 431 3.38 5.72 -20.73
CA LEU A 431 4.06 7.01 -20.76
C LEU A 431 5.33 6.96 -21.61
N ALA A 432 6.16 5.92 -21.46
CA ALA A 432 7.36 5.73 -22.27
C ALA A 432 7.03 5.62 -23.76
N LEU A 433 5.98 4.85 -24.13
CA LEU A 433 5.55 4.71 -25.51
C LEU A 433 5.00 6.02 -26.09
N PHE A 434 4.24 6.80 -25.31
CA PHE A 434 3.70 8.08 -25.76
C PHE A 434 4.79 9.14 -25.90
N LEU A 435 5.77 9.17 -25.01
CA LEU A 435 6.95 10.04 -25.13
C LEU A 435 7.83 9.64 -26.33
N ALA A 436 8.11 8.36 -26.53
CA ALA A 436 8.88 7.88 -27.69
C ALA A 436 8.19 8.12 -29.03
N GLY A 437 6.85 8.26 -29.04
CA GLY A 437 6.09 8.66 -30.23
C GLY A 437 6.19 10.14 -30.58
N THR A 438 6.91 10.95 -29.76
CA THR A 438 7.13 12.39 -29.96
C THR A 438 8.60 12.69 -29.73
N ASP A 439 9.40 12.81 -30.82
CA ASP A 439 10.84 13.04 -30.72
C ASP A 439 11.18 14.30 -29.89
N ALA A 440 10.45 15.39 -30.13
CA ALA A 440 10.65 16.64 -29.39
C ALA A 440 10.20 16.54 -27.92
N GLY A 441 9.15 15.76 -27.61
CA GLY A 441 8.69 15.55 -26.23
C GLY A 441 9.69 14.75 -25.40
N ALA A 442 10.26 13.68 -25.96
CA ALA A 442 11.29 12.90 -25.32
C ALA A 442 12.58 13.72 -25.10
N ALA A 443 13.04 14.48 -26.10
CA ALA A 443 14.21 15.35 -26.01
C ALA A 443 14.02 16.49 -24.99
N ALA A 444 12.80 17.05 -24.89
CA ALA A 444 12.49 18.07 -23.89
C ALA A 444 12.60 17.54 -22.46
N VAL A 445 12.06 16.34 -22.21
CA VAL A 445 12.16 15.66 -20.92
C VAL A 445 13.60 15.26 -20.58
N ALA A 446 14.40 14.90 -21.60
CA ALA A 446 15.83 14.62 -21.43
C ALA A 446 16.69 15.89 -21.21
N GLY A 447 16.12 17.10 -21.39
CA GLY A 447 16.86 18.36 -21.23
C GLY A 447 17.76 18.70 -22.42
N GLU A 448 17.50 18.12 -23.58
CA GLU A 448 18.33 18.27 -24.81
C GLU A 448 17.93 19.48 -25.67
N LEU A 449 16.77 20.09 -25.39
CA LEU A 449 16.19 21.20 -26.15
C LEU A 449 16.34 22.55 -25.43
N SER A 450 16.33 23.64 -26.21
CA SER A 450 16.38 25.02 -25.70
C SER A 450 15.52 25.95 -26.56
N GLY A 451 15.19 27.12 -26.00
CA GLY A 451 14.44 28.16 -26.72
C GLY A 451 13.03 27.72 -27.15
N SER A 452 12.66 28.04 -28.38
CA SER A 452 11.33 27.71 -28.93
C SER A 452 11.08 26.22 -29.14
N GLU A 453 12.15 25.46 -29.39
CA GLU A 453 12.05 23.99 -29.52
C GLU A 453 11.69 23.34 -28.18
N LEU A 454 12.23 23.85 -27.07
CA LEU A 454 11.86 23.39 -25.73
C LEU A 454 10.38 23.60 -25.45
N ALA A 455 9.80 24.77 -25.79
CA ALA A 455 8.38 25.05 -25.57
C ALA A 455 7.48 24.06 -26.34
N ASN A 456 7.81 23.78 -27.61
CA ASN A 456 7.10 22.79 -28.41
C ASN A 456 7.26 21.37 -27.86
N GLY A 457 8.48 21.01 -27.44
CA GLY A 457 8.76 19.72 -26.83
C GLY A 457 8.00 19.51 -25.52
N LEU A 458 7.94 20.52 -24.64
CA LEU A 458 7.16 20.46 -23.40
C LEU A 458 5.65 20.34 -23.65
N ALA A 459 5.12 20.99 -24.70
CA ALA A 459 3.72 20.83 -25.09
C ALA A 459 3.43 19.38 -25.53
N GLN A 460 4.31 18.79 -26.33
CA GLN A 460 4.19 17.38 -26.75
C GLN A 460 4.35 16.41 -25.55
N ALA A 461 5.28 16.69 -24.64
CA ALA A 461 5.44 15.91 -23.43
C ALA A 461 4.16 16.00 -22.55
N ALA A 462 3.58 17.20 -22.39
CA ALA A 462 2.32 17.38 -21.67
C ALA A 462 1.18 16.54 -22.26
N ASP A 463 1.06 16.51 -23.59
CA ASP A 463 0.08 15.68 -24.30
C ASP A 463 0.31 14.17 -24.05
N ALA A 464 1.58 13.72 -24.04
CA ALA A 464 1.92 12.34 -23.68
C ALA A 464 1.49 11.99 -22.24
N PHE A 465 1.69 12.91 -21.28
CA PHE A 465 1.18 12.75 -19.91
C PHE A 465 -0.36 12.73 -19.87
N GLY A 466 -1.03 13.63 -20.58
CA GLY A 466 -2.49 13.66 -20.70
C GLY A 466 -3.06 12.34 -21.22
N ARG A 467 -2.41 11.74 -22.25
CA ARG A 467 -2.77 10.40 -22.76
C ARG A 467 -2.48 9.31 -21.73
N ALA A 468 -1.39 9.40 -20.97
CA ALA A 468 -1.06 8.41 -19.94
C ALA A 468 -2.09 8.43 -18.80
N PHE A 469 -2.69 9.58 -18.47
CA PHE A 469 -3.77 9.69 -17.48
C PHE A 469 -5.06 8.96 -17.86
N TRP A 470 -5.23 8.53 -19.12
CA TRP A 470 -6.37 7.67 -19.49
C TRP A 470 -6.33 6.30 -18.80
N MET A 471 -5.13 5.75 -18.52
CA MET A 471 -5.02 4.48 -17.80
C MET A 471 -5.64 4.55 -16.38
N PRO A 472 -5.21 5.46 -15.48
CA PRO A 472 -5.87 5.60 -14.19
C PRO A 472 -7.33 6.04 -14.31
N THR A 473 -7.72 6.83 -15.34
CA THR A 473 -9.12 7.20 -15.60
C THR A 473 -9.99 5.96 -15.86
N VAL A 474 -9.56 5.06 -16.75
CA VAL A 474 -10.28 3.81 -17.03
C VAL A 474 -10.38 2.95 -15.78
N SER A 475 -9.27 2.82 -15.03
CA SER A 475 -9.26 2.06 -13.78
C SER A 475 -10.23 2.62 -12.74
N MET A 476 -10.28 3.96 -12.59
CA MET A 476 -11.24 4.63 -11.70
C MET A 476 -12.68 4.51 -12.19
N GLY A 477 -12.90 4.51 -13.51
CA GLY A 477 -14.22 4.24 -14.10
C GLY A 477 -14.73 2.83 -13.77
N LEU A 478 -13.86 1.81 -13.86
CA LEU A 478 -14.18 0.45 -13.46
C LEU A 478 -14.45 0.35 -11.95
N ALA A 479 -13.65 1.04 -11.14
CA ALA A 479 -13.86 1.10 -9.70
C ALA A 479 -15.20 1.80 -9.37
N LEU A 480 -15.55 2.88 -10.05
CA LEU A 480 -16.83 3.57 -9.89
C LEU A 480 -18.01 2.64 -10.28
N PHE A 481 -17.87 1.90 -11.36
CA PHE A 481 -18.89 0.89 -11.73
C PHE A 481 -19.07 -0.17 -10.65
N MET A 482 -17.97 -0.64 -10.04
CA MET A 482 -18.03 -1.58 -8.93
C MET A 482 -18.60 -0.93 -7.64
N ALA A 483 -18.42 0.38 -7.44
CA ALA A 483 -19.00 1.09 -6.30
C ALA A 483 -20.54 1.04 -6.30
N PHE A 484 -21.18 1.12 -7.47
CA PHE A 484 -22.63 0.96 -7.59
C PHE A 484 -23.12 -0.47 -7.33
N ARG A 485 -22.23 -1.46 -7.32
CA ARG A 485 -22.55 -2.85 -7.00
C ARG A 485 -22.36 -3.19 -5.51
N LEU A 486 -21.89 -2.24 -4.70
CA LEU A 486 -21.82 -2.43 -3.26
C LEU A 486 -23.23 -2.57 -2.66
N PRO A 487 -23.39 -3.34 -1.56
CA PRO A 487 -24.67 -3.54 -0.92
C PRO A 487 -25.33 -2.22 -0.53
N MET A 488 -26.58 -2.01 -0.96
CA MET A 488 -27.42 -0.87 -0.59
C MET A 488 -28.12 -1.07 0.77
N ARG A 489 -28.07 -2.28 1.32
CA ARG A 489 -28.57 -2.66 2.64
C ARG A 489 -27.46 -3.31 3.42
N ARG A 490 -27.45 -3.15 4.75
CA ARG A 490 -26.54 -3.90 5.62
C ARG A 490 -26.98 -5.36 5.59
N GLU A 491 -26.24 -6.20 4.84
CA GLU A 491 -26.34 -7.66 4.98
C GLU A 491 -25.64 -8.02 6.30
N ARG A 492 -26.40 -8.42 7.31
CA ARG A 492 -25.82 -9.20 8.41
C ARG A 492 -25.40 -10.54 7.77
N ALA A 493 -24.17 -10.96 8.00
CA ALA A 493 -23.71 -12.28 7.60
C ALA A 493 -24.62 -13.32 8.27
N THR A 494 -25.63 -13.80 7.55
CA THR A 494 -26.38 -15.00 7.87
C THR A 494 -25.78 -16.09 7.02
N ILE A 495 -24.88 -16.87 7.60
CA ILE A 495 -24.49 -18.15 7.03
C ILE A 495 -25.74 -19.01 7.07
N PRO A 496 -26.20 -19.55 5.93
CA PRO A 496 -27.22 -20.61 5.98
C PRO A 496 -26.59 -21.77 6.74
N ALA A 497 -27.24 -22.16 7.85
CA ALA A 497 -26.89 -23.38 8.54
C ALA A 497 -26.84 -24.51 7.51
N THR A 498 -25.68 -25.09 7.32
CA THR A 498 -25.51 -26.30 6.51
C THR A 498 -26.28 -27.40 7.22
N SER A 499 -27.45 -27.77 6.66
CA SER A 499 -28.19 -28.99 6.98
C SER A 499 -27.38 -30.21 6.62
#